data_ba2e2e075918107f327619bf6a563bb1
#
_entry.id   ba2e2e075918107f327619bf6a563bb1
#
_cell.length_a   1.000
_cell.length_b   1.000
_cell.length_c   1.000
_cell.angle_alpha   90.00
_cell.angle_beta   90.00
_cell.angle_gamma   90.00
#
_symmetry.space_group_name_H-M   'P 1'
#
loop_
_entity.id
_entity.type
_entity.pdbx_description
1 polymer ?
#
loop_
_entity_poly.entity_id
_entity_poly.type
_entity_poly.pdbx_seq_one_letter_code
_entity_poly.pdbx_strand_id
1 'polypeptide(L)'
;MKVMRILCFSILFLAITSCATKKYTKANLLPKGIKSATEEVYDVSNGQRKLLQKKEMVFTKNGRIKSSKTVDSDGKLLQTTEKKLWFTVERYPDKDSYYCKTRWKPNQRERISCYTQKQYKQNESIYHYNKNGSIDKIVDNFDTFHTRQFHYANDELSKIVITGKDNQKIDELSIKCISEDEKGTCLKQTRASIKSNKKEEILINPKYD
;
A
#
# COMPACT_ATOMS: atom_id res chain seq x y z
N MET A 1 16.36 -35.09 -35.55
CA MET A 1 16.32 -33.62 -35.53
C MET A 1 14.92 -33.01 -35.35
N LYS A 2 13.84 -33.55 -35.93
CA LYS A 2 12.48 -32.96 -35.77
C LYS A 2 11.93 -33.07 -34.34
N VAL A 3 12.15 -34.19 -33.62
CA VAL A 3 11.65 -34.40 -32.25
C VAL A 3 12.28 -33.39 -31.25
N MET A 4 13.57 -33.13 -31.39
CA MET A 4 14.28 -32.18 -30.51
C MET A 4 13.80 -30.72 -30.66
N ARG A 5 13.40 -30.32 -31.87
CA ARG A 5 12.81 -28.99 -32.12
C ARG A 5 11.43 -28.84 -31.48
N ILE A 6 10.61 -29.90 -31.51
CA ILE A 6 9.28 -29.87 -30.87
C ILE A 6 9.42 -29.80 -29.35
N LEU A 7 10.40 -30.51 -28.77
CA LEU A 7 10.65 -30.46 -27.32
C LEU A 7 11.10 -29.08 -26.85
N CYS A 8 11.99 -28.43 -27.58
CA CYS A 8 12.43 -27.04 -27.27
C CYS A 8 11.28 -26.03 -27.37
N PHE A 9 10.39 -26.18 -28.34
CA PHE A 9 9.21 -25.30 -28.47
C PHE A 9 8.21 -25.50 -27.33
N SER A 10 7.99 -26.74 -26.89
CA SER A 10 7.09 -27.07 -25.78
C SER A 10 7.62 -26.53 -24.45
N ILE A 11 8.94 -26.60 -24.21
CA ILE A 11 9.57 -26.03 -22.99
C ILE A 11 9.51 -24.50 -23.00
N LEU A 12 9.68 -23.87 -24.16
CA LEU A 12 9.56 -22.40 -24.28
C LEU A 12 8.14 -21.91 -24.03
N PHE A 13 7.13 -22.66 -24.49
CA PHE A 13 5.72 -22.35 -24.25
C PHE A 13 5.32 -22.53 -22.78
N LEU A 14 5.84 -23.54 -22.08
CA LEU A 14 5.63 -23.74 -20.64
C LEU A 14 6.30 -22.65 -19.82
N ALA A 15 7.44 -22.12 -20.23
CA ALA A 15 8.11 -21.02 -19.55
C ALA A 15 7.33 -19.68 -19.67
N ILE A 16 6.62 -19.47 -20.78
CA ILE A 16 5.80 -18.26 -20.98
C ILE A 16 4.51 -18.31 -20.13
N THR A 17 3.92 -19.46 -19.94
CA THR A 17 2.71 -19.63 -19.13
C THR A 17 2.97 -19.49 -17.63
N SER A 18 4.19 -19.79 -17.16
CA SER A 18 4.55 -19.63 -15.74
C SER A 18 4.73 -18.17 -15.31
N CYS A 19 4.96 -17.26 -16.24
CA CYS A 19 5.00 -15.82 -15.97
C CYS A 19 3.62 -15.13 -15.95
N ALA A 20 2.58 -15.78 -16.45
CA ALA A 20 1.31 -15.14 -16.75
C ALA A 20 0.33 -15.05 -15.58
N THR A 21 0.61 -15.67 -14.44
CA THR A 21 -0.39 -15.74 -13.38
C THR A 21 0.09 -15.20 -12.06
N LYS A 22 0.45 -13.95 -12.01
CA LYS A 22 0.36 -13.25 -10.74
C LYS A 22 -1.08 -12.83 -10.52
N LYS A 23 -1.91 -13.76 -10.11
CA LYS A 23 -3.28 -13.52 -9.63
C LYS A 23 -3.33 -12.70 -8.34
N TYR A 24 -2.21 -12.35 -7.79
CA TYR A 24 -2.13 -11.44 -6.65
C TYR A 24 -2.10 -10.01 -7.15
N THR A 25 -3.22 -9.61 -7.66
CA THR A 25 -3.52 -8.20 -7.61
C THR A 25 -3.56 -7.87 -6.13
N LYS A 26 -2.60 -7.10 -5.66
CA LYS A 26 -2.73 -6.23 -4.54
C LYS A 26 -4.19 -5.83 -4.49
N ALA A 27 -4.92 -6.22 -3.45
CA ALA A 27 -6.30 -5.80 -3.32
C ALA A 27 -6.27 -4.29 -3.42
N ASN A 28 -7.00 -3.79 -4.36
CA ASN A 28 -7.04 -2.37 -4.55
C ASN A 28 -7.67 -1.82 -3.29
N LEU A 29 -7.03 -0.87 -2.66
CA LEU A 29 -7.61 -0.12 -1.56
C LEU A 29 -8.98 0.48 -1.97
N LEU A 30 -9.25 0.52 -3.25
CA LEU A 30 -10.45 1.07 -3.86
C LEU A 30 -10.97 0.14 -4.96
N PRO A 31 -12.28 0.06 -5.18
CA PRO A 31 -12.91 -0.88 -6.12
C PRO A 31 -12.51 -0.61 -7.58
N LYS A 32 -12.81 -1.57 -8.45
CA LYS A 32 -12.57 -1.44 -9.90
C LYS A 32 -13.39 -0.29 -10.49
N GLY A 33 -12.84 0.35 -11.53
CA GLY A 33 -13.51 1.47 -12.23
C GLY A 33 -13.24 2.84 -11.64
N ILE A 34 -12.41 2.92 -10.60
CA ILE A 34 -11.99 4.21 -10.06
C ILE A 34 -10.93 4.83 -10.98
N LYS A 35 -11.14 6.09 -11.33
CA LYS A 35 -10.22 6.90 -12.16
C LYS A 35 -9.24 7.70 -11.30
N SER A 36 -9.77 8.36 -10.29
CA SER A 36 -9.00 9.14 -9.33
C SER A 36 -9.69 9.15 -7.97
N ALA A 37 -8.94 9.50 -6.92
CA ALA A 37 -9.50 9.77 -5.60
C ALA A 37 -8.69 10.85 -4.89
N THR A 38 -9.35 11.54 -3.99
CA THR A 38 -8.70 12.38 -2.98
C THR A 38 -8.88 11.72 -1.62
N GLU A 39 -7.82 11.59 -0.86
CA GLU A 39 -7.81 11.15 0.53
C GLU A 39 -7.39 12.31 1.43
N GLU A 40 -8.16 12.60 2.45
CA GLU A 40 -7.84 13.61 3.45
C GLU A 40 -7.79 12.93 4.82
N VAL A 41 -6.72 13.18 5.57
CA VAL A 41 -6.49 12.62 6.90
C VAL A 41 -6.54 13.75 7.92
N TYR A 42 -7.40 13.59 8.91
CA TYR A 42 -7.61 14.56 9.99
C TYR A 42 -7.23 13.95 11.33
N ASP A 43 -6.58 14.75 12.19
CA ASP A 43 -6.49 14.46 13.62
C ASP A 43 -7.79 14.90 14.30
N VAL A 44 -8.38 13.99 15.05
CA VAL A 44 -9.62 14.22 15.83
C VAL A 44 -9.44 13.85 17.30
N SER A 45 -8.22 13.69 17.77
CA SER A 45 -7.88 13.22 19.12
C SER A 45 -8.41 14.12 20.21
N ASN A 46 -8.43 15.44 20.02
CA ASN A 46 -8.79 16.44 21.02
C ASN A 46 -10.18 17.06 20.76
N GLY A 47 -11.05 16.38 20.04
CA GLY A 47 -12.38 16.88 19.71
C GLY A 47 -12.43 17.96 18.63
N GLN A 48 -11.29 18.50 18.23
CA GLN A 48 -11.15 19.40 17.09
C GLN A 48 -10.65 18.63 15.87
N ARG A 49 -11.20 18.96 14.72
CA ARG A 49 -10.81 18.35 13.44
C ARG A 49 -9.71 19.19 12.78
N LYS A 50 -8.49 18.65 12.73
CA LYS A 50 -7.33 19.31 12.14
C LYS A 50 -6.83 18.49 10.94
N LEU A 51 -6.80 19.08 9.74
CA LEU A 51 -6.21 18.45 8.57
C LEU A 51 -4.71 18.19 8.81
N LEU A 52 -4.28 16.94 8.62
CA LEU A 52 -2.88 16.53 8.68
C LEU A 52 -2.27 16.48 7.30
N GLN A 53 -2.97 15.86 6.35
CA GLN A 53 -2.49 15.69 4.99
C GLN A 53 -3.64 15.45 4.01
N LYS A 54 -3.37 15.80 2.76
CA LYS A 54 -4.22 15.54 1.60
C LYS A 54 -3.43 14.79 0.55
N LYS A 55 -4.01 13.70 0.02
CA LYS A 55 -3.42 12.88 -1.02
C LYS A 55 -4.34 12.81 -2.23
N GLU A 56 -3.81 13.20 -3.38
CA GLU A 56 -4.46 13.04 -4.67
C GLU A 56 -3.90 11.80 -5.38
N MET A 57 -4.78 10.95 -5.89
CA MET A 57 -4.42 9.67 -6.50
C MET A 57 -5.05 9.54 -7.88
N VAL A 58 -4.28 9.04 -8.82
CA VAL A 58 -4.73 8.62 -10.15
C VAL A 58 -4.51 7.12 -10.27
N PHE A 59 -5.50 6.41 -10.81
CA PHE A 59 -5.47 4.95 -10.91
C PHE A 59 -5.31 4.48 -12.35
N THR A 60 -4.78 3.28 -12.50
CA THR A 60 -4.80 2.54 -13.78
C THR A 60 -6.17 1.87 -13.94
N LYS A 61 -6.51 1.43 -15.16
CA LYS A 61 -7.75 0.65 -15.43
C LYS A 61 -7.91 -0.59 -14.53
N ASN A 62 -6.81 -1.10 -13.97
CA ASN A 62 -6.81 -2.23 -13.03
C ASN A 62 -6.88 -1.78 -11.57
N GLY A 63 -7.22 -0.53 -11.27
CA GLY A 63 -7.37 0.03 -9.93
C GLY A 63 -6.05 0.17 -9.13
N ARG A 64 -4.89 0.14 -9.77
CA ARG A 64 -3.60 0.39 -9.11
C ARG A 64 -3.24 1.86 -9.20
N ILE A 65 -2.61 2.40 -8.18
CA ILE A 65 -2.11 3.79 -8.22
C ILE A 65 -1.13 3.92 -9.38
N LYS A 66 -1.45 4.82 -10.32
CA LYS A 66 -0.59 5.26 -11.41
C LYS A 66 0.33 6.36 -10.94
N SER A 67 -0.21 7.33 -10.25
CA SER A 67 0.52 8.42 -9.61
C SER A 67 -0.23 8.92 -8.39
N SER A 68 0.49 9.49 -7.43
CA SER A 68 -0.13 10.24 -6.33
C SER A 68 0.77 11.39 -5.88
N LYS A 69 0.12 12.39 -5.26
CA LYS A 69 0.76 13.53 -4.63
C LYS A 69 0.15 13.71 -3.25
N THR A 70 0.98 13.78 -2.22
CA THR A 70 0.56 14.05 -0.84
C THR A 70 1.14 15.37 -0.40
N VAL A 71 0.32 16.23 0.17
CA VAL A 71 0.69 17.52 0.77
C VAL A 71 0.23 17.56 2.22
N ASP A 72 0.87 18.40 3.04
CA ASP A 72 0.40 18.71 4.40
C ASP A 72 -0.75 19.74 4.40
N SER A 73 -1.15 20.18 5.59
CA SER A 73 -2.19 21.20 5.79
C SER A 73 -1.86 22.54 5.11
N ASP A 74 -0.59 22.86 4.94
CA ASP A 74 -0.10 24.14 4.39
C ASP A 74 0.19 24.03 2.88
N GLY A 75 -0.09 22.88 2.27
CA GLY A 75 0.13 22.63 0.86
C GLY A 75 1.56 22.22 0.51
N LYS A 76 2.44 22.04 1.50
CA LYS A 76 3.82 21.60 1.29
C LYS A 76 3.85 20.16 0.83
N LEU A 77 4.64 19.86 -0.18
CA LEU A 77 4.77 18.54 -0.76
C LEU A 77 5.50 17.58 0.20
N LEU A 78 4.80 16.53 0.64
CA LEU A 78 5.33 15.47 1.51
C LEU A 78 5.83 14.27 0.73
N GLN A 79 5.07 13.86 -0.30
CA GLN A 79 5.35 12.62 -1.03
C GLN A 79 4.80 12.69 -2.45
N THR A 80 5.52 12.09 -3.38
CA THR A 80 5.00 11.74 -4.71
C THR A 80 5.18 10.26 -4.97
N THR A 81 4.23 9.65 -5.68
CA THR A 81 4.31 8.26 -6.14
C THR A 81 4.14 8.23 -7.65
N GLU A 82 4.95 7.45 -8.34
CA GLU A 82 4.87 7.26 -9.78
C GLU A 82 5.11 5.79 -10.14
N LYS A 83 4.17 5.20 -10.88
CA LYS A 83 4.32 3.85 -11.40
C LYS A 83 5.19 3.88 -12.66
N LYS A 84 6.29 3.15 -12.63
CA LYS A 84 7.14 2.83 -13.78
C LYS A 84 6.77 1.44 -14.33
N LEU A 85 7.39 1.05 -15.44
CA LEU A 85 7.09 -0.23 -16.11
C LEU A 85 7.22 -1.44 -15.16
N TRP A 86 8.31 -1.52 -14.41
CA TRP A 86 8.65 -2.68 -13.57
C TRP A 86 8.55 -2.43 -12.06
N PHE A 87 8.39 -1.18 -11.64
CA PHE A 87 8.39 -0.80 -10.23
C PHE A 87 7.61 0.50 -10.00
N THR A 88 7.32 0.79 -8.75
CA THR A 88 6.78 2.08 -8.32
C THR A 88 7.88 2.86 -7.62
N VAL A 89 7.98 4.14 -7.88
CA VAL A 89 8.90 5.07 -7.21
C VAL A 89 8.10 5.99 -6.33
N GLU A 90 8.52 6.09 -5.08
CA GLU A 90 8.04 7.09 -4.12
C GLU A 90 9.18 8.05 -3.81
N ARG A 91 8.90 9.35 -3.74
CA ARG A 91 9.88 10.38 -3.39
C ARG A 91 9.35 11.20 -2.23
N TYR A 92 10.25 11.55 -1.33
CA TYR A 92 10.00 12.34 -0.13
C TYR A 92 10.88 13.58 -0.16
N PRO A 93 10.42 14.72 -0.70
CA PRO A 93 11.25 15.92 -0.90
C PRO A 93 11.86 16.48 0.38
N ASP A 94 11.15 16.37 1.50
CA ASP A 94 11.61 16.85 2.81
C ASP A 94 12.68 15.99 3.47
N LYS A 95 13.00 14.83 2.91
CA LYS A 95 13.94 13.84 3.47
C LYS A 95 15.16 13.68 2.58
N ASP A 96 15.89 14.76 2.32
CA ASP A 96 17.14 14.76 1.55
C ASP A 96 17.07 13.92 0.27
N SER A 97 15.99 14.11 -0.49
CA SER A 97 15.75 13.35 -1.73
C SER A 97 15.68 11.83 -1.54
N TYR A 98 15.23 11.42 -0.38
CA TYR A 98 14.92 10.03 -0.09
C TYR A 98 13.86 9.50 -1.06
N TYR A 99 14.10 8.32 -1.61
CA TYR A 99 13.17 7.69 -2.53
C TYR A 99 13.08 6.18 -2.29
N CYS A 100 11.91 5.62 -2.59
CA CYS A 100 11.65 4.19 -2.45
C CYS A 100 11.31 3.56 -3.79
N LYS A 101 11.74 2.32 -3.99
CA LYS A 101 11.38 1.48 -5.14
C LYS A 101 10.63 0.25 -4.66
N THR A 102 9.49 0.00 -5.27
CA THR A 102 8.66 -1.17 -4.99
C THR A 102 8.85 -2.21 -6.07
N ARG A 103 9.15 -3.46 -5.68
CA ARG A 103 9.30 -4.60 -6.59
C ARG A 103 8.51 -5.80 -6.10
N TRP A 104 7.81 -6.45 -7.02
CA TRP A 104 7.20 -7.75 -6.76
C TRP A 104 8.26 -8.83 -6.56
N LYS A 105 7.95 -9.75 -5.65
CA LYS A 105 8.69 -10.97 -5.38
C LYS A 105 7.77 -12.18 -5.51
N PRO A 106 8.31 -13.40 -5.73
CA PRO A 106 7.53 -14.62 -5.64
C PRO A 106 6.77 -14.74 -4.30
N ASN A 107 5.79 -15.64 -4.24
CA ASN A 107 5.04 -15.96 -3.02
C ASN A 107 4.26 -14.78 -2.42
N GLN A 108 3.56 -14.03 -3.29
CA GLN A 108 2.65 -12.97 -2.83
C GLN A 108 3.33 -11.88 -2.00
N ARG A 109 4.55 -11.56 -2.32
CA ARG A 109 5.32 -10.54 -1.61
C ARG A 109 5.63 -9.35 -2.48
N GLU A 110 5.68 -8.19 -1.86
CA GLU A 110 6.17 -6.96 -2.47
C GLU A 110 7.27 -6.39 -1.58
N ARG A 111 8.42 -6.07 -2.15
CA ARG A 111 9.51 -5.43 -1.42
C ARG A 111 9.56 -3.95 -1.77
N ILE A 112 9.52 -3.11 -0.75
CA ILE A 112 9.78 -1.68 -0.85
C ILE A 112 11.16 -1.42 -0.24
N SER A 113 12.09 -0.91 -1.03
CA SER A 113 13.43 -0.55 -0.59
C SER A 113 13.65 0.94 -0.81
N CYS A 114 14.10 1.63 0.22
CA CYS A 114 14.27 3.07 0.25
C CYS A 114 15.75 3.45 0.32
N TYR A 115 16.12 4.53 -0.38
CA TYR A 115 17.51 4.93 -0.60
C TYR A 115 17.67 6.44 -0.49
N THR A 116 18.85 6.89 -0.08
CA THR A 116 19.30 8.28 -0.23
C THR A 116 19.63 8.58 -1.69
N GLN A 117 19.90 9.85 -2.02
CA GLN A 117 20.44 10.24 -3.34
C GLN A 117 21.73 9.50 -3.69
N LYS A 118 22.62 9.29 -2.70
CA LYS A 118 23.86 8.54 -2.86
C LYS A 118 23.65 7.02 -2.99
N GLN A 119 22.40 6.58 -3.13
CA GLN A 119 21.99 5.17 -3.26
C GLN A 119 22.30 4.29 -2.04
N TYR A 120 22.56 4.85 -0.88
CA TYR A 120 22.62 4.09 0.36
C TYR A 120 21.21 3.67 0.79
N LYS A 121 21.04 2.39 1.07
CA LYS A 121 19.78 1.84 1.56
C LYS A 121 19.52 2.35 2.99
N GLN A 122 18.33 2.93 3.18
CA GLN A 122 17.89 3.53 4.46
C GLN A 122 16.75 2.76 5.10
N ASN A 123 15.99 2.02 4.32
CA ASN A 123 14.90 1.22 4.85
C ASN A 123 14.50 0.11 3.87
N GLU A 124 13.88 -0.94 4.38
CA GLU A 124 13.27 -2.00 3.60
C GLU A 124 12.05 -2.55 4.31
N SER A 125 10.94 -2.64 3.60
CA SER A 125 9.71 -3.27 4.09
C SER A 125 9.26 -4.37 3.14
N ILE A 126 8.77 -5.48 3.68
CA ILE A 126 8.23 -6.59 2.92
C ILE A 126 6.74 -6.70 3.22
N TYR A 127 5.94 -6.54 2.18
CA TYR A 127 4.49 -6.69 2.20
C TYR A 127 4.14 -8.12 1.83
N HIS A 128 3.34 -8.77 2.64
CA HIS A 128 2.75 -10.08 2.39
C HIS A 128 1.26 -9.91 2.14
N TYR A 129 0.72 -10.68 1.21
CA TYR A 129 -0.69 -10.61 0.81
C TYR A 129 -1.37 -11.95 1.01
N ASN A 130 -2.62 -11.91 1.40
CA ASN A 130 -3.54 -13.04 1.44
C ASN A 130 -3.88 -13.53 0.03
N LYS A 131 -4.52 -14.70 -0.07
CA LYS A 131 -4.99 -15.26 -1.36
C LYS A 131 -5.99 -14.36 -2.08
N ASN A 132 -6.79 -13.60 -1.34
CA ASN A 132 -7.73 -12.62 -1.89
C ASN A 132 -7.07 -11.29 -2.31
N GLY A 133 -5.75 -11.11 -2.06
CA GLY A 133 -4.98 -9.93 -2.42
C GLY A 133 -4.96 -8.83 -1.36
N SER A 134 -5.63 -8.98 -0.22
CA SER A 134 -5.51 -8.06 0.91
C SER A 134 -4.14 -8.20 1.59
N ILE A 135 -3.70 -7.15 2.27
CA ILE A 135 -2.43 -7.16 3.01
C ILE A 135 -2.60 -8.08 4.22
N ASP A 136 -1.77 -9.11 4.35
CA ASP A 136 -1.69 -9.95 5.54
C ASP A 136 -0.81 -9.31 6.59
N LYS A 137 0.44 -8.99 6.22
CA LYS A 137 1.38 -8.31 7.11
C LYS A 137 2.41 -7.48 6.35
N ILE A 138 2.95 -6.49 7.05
CA ILE A 138 4.11 -5.71 6.61
C ILE A 138 5.22 -5.94 7.62
N VAL A 139 6.37 -6.42 7.16
CA VAL A 139 7.58 -6.60 7.97
C VAL A 139 8.57 -5.51 7.61
N ASP A 140 8.92 -4.66 8.57
CA ASP A 140 10.04 -3.75 8.46
C ASP A 140 11.34 -4.55 8.69
N ASN A 141 12.17 -4.61 7.66
CA ASN A 141 13.28 -5.56 7.58
C ASN A 141 14.65 -4.86 7.66
N PHE A 142 14.70 -3.61 8.08
CA PHE A 142 15.96 -2.86 8.03
C PHE A 142 16.25 -2.03 9.28
N ASP A 143 15.30 -1.27 9.79
CA ASP A 143 15.53 -0.31 10.89
C ASP A 143 14.80 -0.76 12.16
N THR A 144 13.51 -0.55 12.22
CA THR A 144 12.73 -0.81 13.44
C THR A 144 12.41 -2.29 13.66
N PHE A 145 12.48 -3.10 12.61
CA PHE A 145 12.05 -4.51 12.61
C PHE A 145 10.62 -4.72 13.11
N HIS A 146 9.79 -3.70 12.96
CA HIS A 146 8.39 -3.81 13.34
C HIS A 146 7.61 -4.68 12.35
N THR A 147 6.72 -5.51 12.88
CA THR A 147 5.72 -6.23 12.09
C THR A 147 4.36 -5.60 12.33
N ARG A 148 3.64 -5.27 11.26
CA ARG A 148 2.24 -4.83 11.27
C ARG A 148 1.40 -5.97 10.73
N GLN A 149 0.60 -6.60 11.59
CA GLN A 149 -0.34 -7.67 11.22
C GLN A 149 -1.71 -7.08 10.99
N PHE A 150 -2.33 -7.37 9.84
CA PHE A 150 -3.62 -6.84 9.41
C PHE A 150 -4.72 -7.86 9.69
N HIS A 151 -5.78 -7.46 10.36
CA HIS A 151 -6.91 -8.29 10.70
C HIS A 151 -8.18 -7.74 10.03
N TYR A 152 -8.95 -8.66 9.47
CA TYR A 152 -10.18 -8.35 8.73
C TYR A 152 -11.37 -8.99 9.43
N ALA A 153 -12.49 -8.29 9.41
CA ALA A 153 -13.81 -8.78 9.83
C ALA A 153 -14.76 -8.54 8.65
N ASN A 154 -15.44 -9.59 8.17
CA ASN A 154 -16.32 -9.52 7.00
C ASN A 154 -15.64 -8.89 5.75
N ASP A 155 -14.39 -9.30 5.48
CA ASP A 155 -13.51 -8.78 4.43
C ASP A 155 -13.09 -7.29 4.57
N GLU A 156 -13.52 -6.60 5.63
CA GLU A 156 -13.11 -5.24 5.95
C GLU A 156 -11.95 -5.22 6.94
N LEU A 157 -10.99 -4.31 6.73
CA LEU A 157 -9.89 -4.10 7.65
C LEU A 157 -10.44 -3.52 8.97
N SER A 158 -10.31 -4.29 10.05
CA SER A 158 -10.82 -3.91 11.37
C SER A 158 -9.74 -3.50 12.36
N LYS A 159 -8.52 -4.05 12.19
CA LYS A 159 -7.45 -3.86 13.17
C LYS A 159 -6.08 -4.07 12.55
N ILE A 160 -5.07 -3.32 13.03
CA ILE A 160 -3.65 -3.56 12.75
C ILE A 160 -2.94 -3.69 14.10
N VAL A 161 -2.28 -4.84 14.32
CA VAL A 161 -1.42 -5.06 15.48
C VAL A 161 0.01 -4.80 15.09
N ILE A 162 0.72 -3.99 15.88
CA ILE A 162 2.13 -3.66 15.67
C ILE A 162 2.95 -4.35 16.74
N THR A 163 3.90 -5.18 16.30
CA THR A 163 4.85 -5.88 17.19
C THR A 163 6.28 -5.48 16.89
N GLY A 164 7.14 -5.55 17.90
CA GLY A 164 8.57 -5.33 17.78
C GLY A 164 9.34 -6.59 17.38
N LYS A 165 10.67 -6.49 17.43
CA LYS A 165 11.59 -7.56 17.05
C LYS A 165 11.35 -8.86 17.85
N ASP A 166 11.02 -8.73 19.14
CA ASP A 166 10.79 -9.86 20.03
C ASP A 166 9.33 -10.28 20.11
N ASN A 167 8.55 -9.96 19.10
CA ASN A 167 7.09 -10.20 19.01
C ASN A 167 6.28 -9.53 20.13
N GLN A 168 6.89 -8.64 20.91
CA GLN A 168 6.17 -7.85 21.90
C GLN A 168 5.23 -6.87 21.22
N LYS A 169 4.00 -6.77 21.71
CA LYS A 169 3.01 -5.82 21.19
C LYS A 169 3.44 -4.39 21.53
N ILE A 170 3.60 -3.57 20.50
CA ILE A 170 3.95 -2.15 20.61
C ILE A 170 2.69 -1.28 20.63
N ASP A 171 1.77 -1.55 19.70
CA ASP A 171 0.54 -0.78 19.54
C ASP A 171 -0.54 -1.63 18.85
N GLU A 172 -1.75 -1.13 18.89
CA GLU A 172 -2.88 -1.66 18.13
C GLU A 172 -3.70 -0.50 17.59
N LEU A 173 -3.97 -0.54 16.29
CA LEU A 173 -4.83 0.42 15.62
C LEU A 173 -6.18 -0.23 15.38
N SER A 174 -7.23 0.33 15.94
CA SER A 174 -8.61 0.00 15.62
C SER A 174 -9.04 0.78 14.38
N ILE A 175 -9.68 0.13 13.42
CA ILE A 175 -10.11 0.72 12.15
C ILE A 175 -11.60 0.43 11.96
N LYS A 176 -12.36 1.44 11.57
CA LYS A 176 -13.79 1.29 11.32
C LYS A 176 -14.20 2.12 10.10
N CYS A 177 -14.85 1.49 9.14
CA CYS A 177 -15.57 2.20 8.10
C CYS A 177 -16.87 2.76 8.69
N ILE A 178 -17.13 4.04 8.45
CA ILE A 178 -18.32 4.75 8.95
C ILE A 178 -19.38 4.90 7.86
N SER A 179 -18.94 5.11 6.62
CA SER A 179 -19.84 5.23 5.47
C SER A 179 -19.18 4.71 4.22
N GLU A 180 -19.97 4.05 3.37
CA GLU A 180 -19.57 3.50 2.10
C GLU A 180 -20.43 4.06 0.96
N ASP A 181 -19.89 4.02 -0.25
CA ASP A 181 -20.68 4.29 -1.46
C ASP A 181 -21.33 2.99 -1.99
N GLU A 182 -22.13 3.12 -3.03
CA GLU A 182 -22.85 2.01 -3.68
C GLU A 182 -21.90 0.95 -4.30
N LYS A 183 -20.61 1.27 -4.44
CA LYS A 183 -19.57 0.36 -4.97
C LYS A 183 -18.75 -0.31 -3.87
N GLY A 184 -19.11 -0.08 -2.59
CA GLY A 184 -18.42 -0.63 -1.42
C GLY A 184 -17.09 0.08 -1.12
N THR A 185 -16.91 1.34 -1.56
CA THR A 185 -15.76 2.15 -1.18
C THR A 185 -16.04 2.81 0.16
N CYS A 186 -15.18 2.58 1.13
CA CYS A 186 -15.26 3.30 2.39
C CYS A 186 -14.93 4.78 2.19
N LEU A 187 -15.95 5.63 2.26
CA LEU A 187 -15.82 7.08 2.07
C LEU A 187 -15.33 7.79 3.32
N LYS A 188 -15.68 7.25 4.48
CA LYS A 188 -15.28 7.78 5.78
C LYS A 188 -14.80 6.65 6.68
N GLN A 189 -13.55 6.72 7.10
CA GLN A 189 -12.93 5.75 7.99
C GLN A 189 -12.43 6.44 9.25
N THR A 190 -12.53 5.77 10.39
CA THR A 190 -11.84 6.18 11.62
C THR A 190 -10.71 5.21 11.93
N ARG A 191 -9.62 5.75 12.49
CA ARG A 191 -8.47 4.99 12.97
C ARG A 191 -8.11 5.49 14.36
N ALA A 192 -7.95 4.57 15.32
CA ALA A 192 -7.57 4.92 16.69
C ALA A 192 -6.42 4.03 17.17
N SER A 193 -5.36 4.64 17.70
CA SER A 193 -4.27 3.96 18.39
C SER A 193 -4.65 3.77 19.86
N ILE A 194 -4.50 2.55 20.34
CA ILE A 194 -4.78 2.22 21.77
C ILE A 194 -3.69 2.81 22.65
N LYS A 195 -2.42 2.76 22.21
CA LYS A 195 -1.30 3.22 23.03
C LYS A 195 -1.22 4.73 23.14
N SER A 196 -1.35 5.44 22.02
CA SER A 196 -1.15 6.90 21.98
C SER A 196 -2.42 7.70 22.17
N ASN A 197 -3.60 7.04 22.26
CA ASN A 197 -4.92 7.67 22.21
C ASN A 197 -5.17 8.58 21.00
N LYS A 198 -4.29 8.47 19.98
CA LYS A 198 -4.42 9.24 18.74
C LYS A 198 -5.60 8.72 17.95
N LYS A 199 -6.46 9.63 17.51
CA LYS A 199 -7.61 9.33 16.66
C LYS A 199 -7.50 10.10 15.35
N GLU A 200 -7.69 9.39 14.25
CA GLU A 200 -7.69 9.96 12.91
C GLU A 200 -9.02 9.68 12.22
N GLU A 201 -9.48 10.65 11.44
CA GLU A 201 -10.57 10.50 10.50
C GLU A 201 -10.00 10.60 9.09
N ILE A 202 -10.35 9.65 8.24
CA ILE A 202 -9.89 9.58 6.85
C ILE A 202 -11.11 9.71 5.95
N LEU A 203 -11.11 10.70 5.07
CA LEU A 203 -12.13 10.89 4.04
C LEU A 203 -11.56 10.52 2.69
N ILE A 204 -12.33 9.75 1.93
CA ILE A 204 -11.99 9.33 0.57
C ILE A 204 -13.10 9.80 -0.37
N ASN A 205 -12.73 10.60 -1.38
CA ASN A 205 -13.63 11.09 -2.41
C ASN A 205 -13.23 10.47 -3.76
N PRO A 206 -13.84 9.33 -4.14
CA PRO A 206 -13.54 8.65 -5.39
C PRO A 206 -14.23 9.32 -6.56
N LYS A 207 -13.59 9.26 -7.75
CA LYS A 207 -14.19 9.58 -9.04
C LYS A 207 -14.09 8.35 -9.92
N TYR A 208 -15.22 7.91 -10.42
CA TYR A 208 -15.33 6.73 -11.30
C TYR A 208 -15.37 7.15 -12.78
N ASP A 209 -15.11 6.19 -13.68
CA ASP A 209 -15.28 6.36 -15.13
C ASP A 209 -16.77 6.45 -15.48
#